data_39deed356e7174135f9799fe5dd8d507
#
_entry.id   39deed356e7174135f9799fe5dd8d507
#
_cell.length_a   1.000
_cell.length_b   1.000
_cell.length_c   1.000
_cell.angle_alpha   90.00
_cell.angle_beta   90.00
_cell.angle_gamma   90.00
#
_symmetry.space_group_name_H-M   'P 1'
#
loop_
_entity.id
_entity.type
_entity.pdbx_description
1 polymer ?
#
loop_
_entity_poly.entity_id
_entity_poly.type
_entity_poly.pdbx_seq_one_letter_code
_entity_poly.pdbx_strand_id
1 'polypeptide(L)'
;KEIVNTLAKVKGYYDYGIFQPVQIASIIALRECDNYTKEQAQIYQNRRDVLCDGLNRIGWNVKKPRASMFVWAPIPEKWRSMGSVDFAYKLMNEAEVSVAPGAAFGEHGEGYLRLAIVENELRLKQAVRQIDRVLRDNR
;
A
#
# COMPACT_ATOMS: atom_id res chain seq x y z
N LYS A 1 -30.10 3.86 -12.98
CA LYS A 1 -30.67 2.55 -13.38
C LYS A 1 -30.29 2.19 -14.83
N GLU A 2 -30.43 3.11 -15.81
CA GLU A 2 -30.08 2.90 -17.21
C GLU A 2 -28.59 2.55 -17.41
N ILE A 3 -27.66 3.31 -16.81
CA ILE A 3 -26.22 3.07 -16.88
C ILE A 3 -25.88 1.66 -16.34
N VAL A 4 -26.47 1.27 -15.22
CA VAL A 4 -26.22 -0.07 -14.62
C VAL A 4 -26.72 -1.18 -15.56
N ASN A 5 -27.90 -1.00 -16.17
CA ASN A 5 -28.43 -1.97 -17.10
C ASN A 5 -27.58 -2.09 -18.37
N THR A 6 -27.12 -0.96 -18.90
CA THR A 6 -26.20 -0.93 -20.06
C THR A 6 -24.90 -1.62 -19.75
N LEU A 7 -24.30 -1.33 -18.58
CA LEU A 7 -23.07 -1.98 -18.13
C LEU A 7 -23.25 -3.49 -17.96
N ALA A 8 -24.36 -3.92 -17.35
CA ALA A 8 -24.67 -5.34 -17.18
C ALA A 8 -24.81 -6.06 -18.54
N LYS A 9 -25.43 -5.40 -19.53
CA LYS A 9 -25.55 -5.95 -20.88
C LYS A 9 -24.19 -6.09 -21.56
N VAL A 10 -23.36 -5.05 -21.51
CA VAL A 10 -21.99 -5.07 -22.08
C VAL A 10 -21.16 -6.17 -21.42
N LYS A 11 -21.17 -6.23 -20.09
CA LYS A 11 -20.45 -7.25 -19.32
C LYS A 11 -20.90 -8.67 -19.69
N GLY A 12 -22.21 -8.88 -19.84
CA GLY A 12 -22.74 -10.19 -20.22
C GLY A 12 -22.22 -10.69 -21.58
N TYR A 13 -22.01 -9.79 -22.53
CA TYR A 13 -21.39 -10.13 -23.81
C TYR A 13 -19.88 -10.26 -23.77
N TYR A 14 -19.23 -9.65 -22.78
CA TYR A 14 -17.78 -9.63 -22.68
C TYR A 14 -17.22 -10.91 -22.05
N ASP A 15 -17.82 -11.43 -21.00
CA ASP A 15 -17.30 -12.54 -20.22
C ASP A 15 -18.22 -13.78 -20.10
N TYR A 16 -19.43 -13.72 -20.61
CA TYR A 16 -20.45 -14.80 -20.53
C TYR A 16 -20.74 -15.30 -19.11
N GLY A 17 -20.24 -14.60 -18.08
CA GLY A 17 -20.36 -14.96 -16.68
C GLY A 17 -19.06 -15.50 -16.08
N ILE A 18 -19.05 -15.51 -14.76
CA ILE A 18 -17.89 -15.96 -13.98
C ILE A 18 -17.95 -17.48 -13.77
N PHE A 19 -16.79 -18.13 -13.80
CA PHE A 19 -16.65 -19.55 -13.52
C PHE A 19 -17.36 -19.95 -12.20
N GLN A 20 -18.21 -20.96 -12.27
CA GLN A 20 -19.11 -21.33 -11.16
C GLN A 20 -18.43 -21.55 -9.81
N PRO A 21 -17.28 -22.21 -9.69
CA PRO A 21 -16.58 -22.37 -8.42
C PRO A 21 -16.21 -21.03 -7.76
N VAL A 22 -15.85 -20.00 -8.56
CA VAL A 22 -15.57 -18.65 -8.04
C VAL A 22 -16.84 -18.00 -7.47
N GLN A 23 -18.00 -18.22 -8.12
CA GLN A 23 -19.28 -17.73 -7.61
C GLN A 23 -19.63 -18.40 -6.28
N ILE A 24 -19.48 -19.71 -6.19
CA ILE A 24 -19.74 -20.49 -4.96
C ILE A 24 -18.79 -20.03 -3.83
N ALA A 25 -17.50 -19.90 -4.11
CA ALA A 25 -16.52 -19.40 -3.13
C ALA A 25 -16.88 -17.98 -2.65
N SER A 26 -17.33 -17.10 -3.55
CA SER A 26 -17.77 -15.75 -3.19
C SER A 26 -19.01 -15.76 -2.31
N ILE A 27 -19.97 -16.64 -2.56
CA ILE A 27 -21.17 -16.81 -1.72
C ILE A 27 -20.78 -17.25 -0.30
N ILE A 28 -19.89 -18.23 -0.19
CA ILE A 28 -19.39 -18.72 1.11
C ILE A 28 -18.64 -17.59 1.85
N ALA A 29 -17.74 -16.91 1.16
CA ALA A 29 -16.99 -15.78 1.73
C ALA A 29 -17.90 -14.68 2.29
N LEU A 30 -18.95 -14.32 1.55
CA LEU A 30 -19.89 -13.28 1.97
C LEU A 30 -20.83 -13.72 3.11
N ARG A 31 -21.12 -15.02 3.23
CA ARG A 31 -22.05 -15.52 4.23
C ARG A 31 -21.40 -15.97 5.54
N GLU A 32 -20.17 -16.48 5.46
CA GLU A 32 -19.58 -17.25 6.57
C GLU A 32 -18.23 -16.71 7.06
N CYS A 33 -17.62 -15.72 6.33
CA CYS A 33 -16.26 -15.27 6.63
C CYS A 33 -16.17 -13.91 7.32
N ASP A 34 -17.18 -13.43 8.00
CA ASP A 34 -17.16 -12.11 8.67
C ASP A 34 -16.06 -12.00 9.74
N ASN A 35 -15.77 -13.07 10.45
CA ASN A 35 -14.71 -13.08 11.47
C ASN A 35 -13.33 -12.95 10.83
N TYR A 36 -13.10 -13.60 9.68
CA TYR A 36 -11.86 -13.50 8.96
C TYR A 36 -11.54 -12.06 8.54
N THR A 37 -12.53 -11.31 8.05
CA THR A 37 -12.37 -9.90 7.70
C THR A 37 -11.93 -9.04 8.88
N LYS A 38 -12.50 -9.27 10.06
CA LYS A 38 -12.13 -8.56 11.30
C LYS A 38 -10.71 -8.88 11.75
N GLU A 39 -10.32 -10.16 11.69
CA GLU A 39 -8.96 -10.60 12.03
C GLU A 39 -7.93 -10.01 11.07
N GLN A 40 -8.20 -10.03 9.77
CA GLN A 40 -7.32 -9.42 8.77
C GLN A 40 -7.21 -7.90 8.96
N ALA A 41 -8.31 -7.21 9.24
CA ALA A 41 -8.29 -5.78 9.53
C ALA A 41 -7.40 -5.45 10.73
N GLN A 42 -7.43 -6.27 11.79
CA GLN A 42 -6.58 -6.09 12.97
C GLN A 42 -5.09 -6.32 12.64
N ILE A 43 -4.77 -7.34 11.85
CA ILE A 43 -3.39 -7.60 11.39
C ILE A 43 -2.85 -6.39 10.62
N TYR A 44 -3.61 -5.89 9.65
CA TYR A 44 -3.19 -4.71 8.87
C TYR A 44 -3.12 -3.44 9.71
N GLN A 45 -3.99 -3.27 10.69
CA GLN A 45 -3.90 -2.16 11.64
C GLN A 45 -2.60 -2.19 12.43
N ASN A 46 -2.22 -3.35 12.98
CA ASN A 46 -0.97 -3.52 13.73
C ASN A 46 0.26 -3.23 12.85
N ARG A 47 0.28 -3.77 11.64
CA ARG A 47 1.35 -3.53 10.66
C ARG A 47 1.46 -2.07 10.28
N ARG A 48 0.33 -1.41 10.01
CA ARG A 48 0.25 0.03 9.74
C ARG A 48 0.86 0.84 10.88
N ASP A 49 0.48 0.52 12.10
CA ASP A 49 0.94 1.26 13.26
C ASP A 49 2.45 1.06 13.47
N VAL A 50 2.95 -0.16 13.33
CA VAL A 50 4.40 -0.43 13.40
C VAL A 50 5.18 0.36 12.36
N LEU A 51 4.73 0.37 11.10
CA LEU A 51 5.42 1.11 10.03
C LEU A 51 5.33 2.62 10.24
N CYS A 52 4.13 3.16 10.40
CA CYS A 52 3.93 4.62 10.48
C CYS A 52 4.58 5.20 11.74
N ASP A 53 4.45 4.55 12.90
CA ASP A 53 5.10 5.03 14.14
C ASP A 53 6.62 4.89 14.05
N GLY A 54 7.10 3.86 13.36
CA GLY A 54 8.52 3.68 13.09
C GLY A 54 9.09 4.80 12.22
N LEU A 55 8.45 5.10 11.10
CA LEU A 55 8.86 6.18 10.18
C LEU A 55 8.79 7.56 10.87
N ASN A 56 7.72 7.83 11.60
CA ASN A 56 7.58 9.09 12.33
C ASN A 56 8.69 9.28 13.39
N ARG A 57 9.10 8.21 14.08
CA ARG A 57 10.20 8.25 15.05
C ARG A 57 11.55 8.61 14.43
N ILE A 58 11.81 8.21 13.21
CA ILE A 58 13.05 8.54 12.49
C ILE A 58 12.98 9.89 11.76
N GLY A 59 11.89 10.66 11.95
CA GLY A 59 11.70 11.98 11.37
C GLY A 59 11.07 11.99 9.97
N TRP A 60 10.62 10.85 9.46
CA TRP A 60 9.83 10.79 8.25
C TRP A 60 8.33 10.89 8.56
N ASN A 61 7.80 12.10 8.48
CA ASN A 61 6.41 12.39 8.85
C ASN A 61 5.41 11.74 7.88
N VAL A 62 4.80 10.66 8.33
CA VAL A 62 3.82 9.89 7.56
C VAL A 62 2.49 9.85 8.28
N LYS A 63 1.42 10.17 7.58
CA LYS A 63 0.06 10.07 8.11
C LYS A 63 -0.42 8.62 8.08
N LYS A 64 -0.98 8.12 9.19
CA LYS A 64 -1.62 6.81 9.25
C LYS A 64 -2.86 6.79 8.36
N PRO A 65 -2.96 5.90 7.36
CA PRO A 65 -4.18 5.76 6.57
C PRO A 65 -5.29 5.14 7.42
N ARG A 66 -6.54 5.51 7.15
CA ARG A 66 -7.72 4.97 7.84
C ARG A 66 -8.07 3.56 7.39
N ALA A 67 -7.68 3.18 6.19
CA ALA A 67 -7.97 1.90 5.56
C ALA A 67 -6.88 1.58 4.52
N SER A 68 -6.98 0.44 3.85
CA SER A 68 -6.05 -0.04 2.84
C SER A 68 -4.80 -0.72 3.42
N MET A 69 -4.17 -1.52 2.56
CA MET A 69 -2.87 -2.15 2.82
C MET A 69 -1.69 -1.28 2.37
N PHE A 70 -1.93 -0.02 2.04
CA PHE A 70 -0.93 0.90 1.54
C PHE A 70 -0.83 2.15 2.41
N VAL A 71 0.39 2.62 2.59
CA VAL A 71 0.70 3.92 3.18
C VAL A 71 1.18 4.83 2.07
N TRP A 72 0.54 5.99 1.93
CA TRP A 72 0.93 7.05 1.01
C TRP A 72 1.80 8.04 1.76
N ALA A 73 3.11 7.96 1.55
CA ALA A 73 4.11 8.71 2.30
C ALA A 73 4.67 9.87 1.44
N PRO A 74 4.62 11.11 1.91
CA PRO A 74 5.31 12.20 1.23
C PRO A 74 6.82 11.95 1.32
N ILE A 75 7.56 12.26 0.25
CA ILE A 75 9.02 12.23 0.28
C ILE A 75 9.50 13.24 1.32
N PRO A 76 10.46 12.88 2.22
CA PRO A 76 11.01 13.82 3.18
C PRO A 76 11.57 15.07 2.47
N GLU A 77 11.35 16.26 3.03
CA GLU A 77 11.65 17.54 2.39
C GLU A 77 13.07 17.60 1.82
N LYS A 78 14.04 17.10 2.57
CA LYS A 78 15.45 17.01 2.16
C LYS A 78 15.66 16.27 0.82
N TRP A 79 14.80 15.31 0.49
CA TRP A 79 14.91 14.44 -0.69
C TRP A 79 13.89 14.76 -1.78
N ARG A 80 13.04 15.75 -1.55
CA ARG A 80 11.90 16.07 -2.43
C ARG A 80 12.33 16.48 -3.84
N SER A 81 13.45 17.18 -3.97
CA SER A 81 14.01 17.59 -5.27
C SER A 81 14.50 16.44 -6.13
N MET A 82 14.72 15.26 -5.53
CA MET A 82 15.14 14.05 -6.26
C MET A 82 14.01 13.46 -7.10
N GLY A 83 12.75 13.70 -6.73
CA GLY A 83 11.60 13.07 -7.35
C GLY A 83 11.31 11.67 -6.83
N SER A 84 10.09 11.18 -7.11
CA SER A 84 9.61 9.92 -6.52
C SER A 84 10.31 8.67 -7.07
N VAL A 85 10.70 8.70 -8.34
CA VAL A 85 11.37 7.56 -9.00
C VAL A 85 12.78 7.38 -8.44
N ASP A 86 13.59 8.43 -8.45
CA ASP A 86 14.99 8.35 -8.00
C ASP A 86 15.07 8.08 -6.49
N PHE A 87 14.14 8.65 -5.71
CA PHE A 87 14.10 8.37 -4.27
C PHE A 87 13.67 6.91 -3.98
N ALA A 88 12.77 6.33 -4.78
CA ALA A 88 12.44 4.91 -4.69
C ALA A 88 13.65 4.02 -5.03
N TYR A 89 14.41 4.36 -6.08
CA TYR A 89 15.66 3.67 -6.42
C TYR A 89 16.72 3.80 -5.31
N LYS A 90 16.85 4.97 -4.71
CA LYS A 90 17.74 5.17 -3.55
C LYS A 90 17.39 4.23 -2.40
N LEU A 91 16.11 4.16 -2.02
CA LEU A 91 15.68 3.26 -0.95
C LEU A 91 15.90 1.78 -1.30
N MET A 92 15.68 1.40 -2.56
CA MET A 92 15.92 0.04 -3.02
C MET A 92 17.41 -0.34 -2.96
N ASN A 93 18.29 0.53 -3.41
CA ASN A 93 19.72 0.24 -3.52
C ASN A 93 20.46 0.37 -2.18
N GLU A 94 20.13 1.36 -1.37
CA GLU A 94 20.85 1.69 -0.15
C GLU A 94 20.18 1.16 1.12
N ALA A 95 18.85 1.07 1.13
CA ALA A 95 18.08 0.54 2.25
C ALA A 95 17.58 -0.89 2.03
N GLU A 96 17.72 -1.46 0.83
CA GLU A 96 17.15 -2.77 0.46
C GLU A 96 15.62 -2.82 0.68
N VAL A 97 14.94 -1.67 0.50
CA VAL A 97 13.51 -1.51 0.69
C VAL A 97 12.87 -1.09 -0.62
N SER A 98 12.09 -1.97 -1.21
CA SER A 98 11.34 -1.69 -2.44
C SER A 98 10.02 -0.99 -2.11
N VAL A 99 9.77 0.14 -2.77
CA VAL A 99 8.55 0.94 -2.67
C VAL A 99 8.11 1.38 -4.06
N ALA A 100 6.84 1.71 -4.23
CA ALA A 100 6.36 2.21 -5.51
C ALA A 100 6.47 3.75 -5.56
N PRO A 101 7.10 4.33 -6.60
CA PRO A 101 7.13 5.76 -6.79
C PRO A 101 5.74 6.31 -7.09
N GLY A 102 5.40 7.47 -6.52
CA GLY A 102 4.10 8.08 -6.70
C GLY A 102 3.80 8.48 -8.14
N ALA A 103 4.82 8.88 -8.90
CA ALA A 103 4.68 9.19 -10.34
C ALA A 103 4.08 8.04 -11.15
N ALA A 104 4.24 6.77 -10.74
CA ALA A 104 3.60 5.61 -11.37
C ALA A 104 2.06 5.63 -11.29
N PHE A 105 1.48 6.49 -10.44
CA PHE A 105 0.03 6.65 -10.25
C PHE A 105 -0.53 7.94 -10.86
N GLY A 106 0.24 8.59 -11.72
CA GLY A 106 -0.12 9.83 -12.40
C GLY A 106 0.61 11.06 -11.85
N GLU A 107 0.47 12.19 -12.52
CA GLU A 107 1.20 13.44 -12.22
C GLU A 107 0.99 13.94 -10.79
N HIS A 108 -0.21 13.77 -10.23
CA HIS A 108 -0.51 14.16 -8.84
C HIS A 108 0.11 13.23 -7.79
N GLY A 109 0.71 12.11 -8.22
CA GLY A 109 1.45 11.21 -7.35
C GLY A 109 2.89 11.61 -7.12
N GLU A 110 3.42 12.55 -7.91
CA GLU A 110 4.79 13.02 -7.73
C GLU A 110 4.98 13.66 -6.35
N GLY A 111 6.16 13.46 -5.76
CA GLY A 111 6.46 13.87 -4.39
C GLY A 111 6.01 12.89 -3.29
N TYR A 112 5.49 11.73 -3.68
CA TYR A 112 5.05 10.68 -2.76
C TYR A 112 5.64 9.33 -3.10
N LEU A 113 5.61 8.41 -2.12
CA LEU A 113 5.87 6.99 -2.29
C LEU A 113 4.69 6.18 -1.74
N ARG A 114 4.40 5.05 -2.38
CA ARG A 114 3.44 4.07 -1.86
C ARG A 114 4.19 2.90 -1.21
N LEU A 115 4.00 2.73 0.08
CA LEU A 115 4.54 1.63 0.86
C LEU A 115 3.46 0.58 1.11
N ALA A 116 3.76 -0.70 0.88
CA ALA A 116 2.85 -1.79 1.17
C ALA A 116 3.12 -2.34 2.59
N ILE A 117 2.05 -2.60 3.36
CA ILE A 117 2.13 -3.17 4.71
C ILE A 117 1.79 -4.67 4.71
N VAL A 118 2.20 -5.36 3.65
CA VAL A 118 1.90 -6.79 3.45
C VAL A 118 2.83 -7.73 4.22
N GLU A 119 4.00 -7.23 4.63
CA GLU A 119 4.98 -7.95 5.42
C GLU A 119 4.62 -7.98 6.91
N ASN A 120 5.21 -8.92 7.66
CA ASN A 120 5.04 -9.00 9.10
C ASN A 120 5.74 -7.85 9.84
N GLU A 121 5.39 -7.65 11.11
CA GLU A 121 5.86 -6.53 11.93
C GLU A 121 7.39 -6.53 12.13
N LEU A 122 8.05 -7.70 12.13
CA LEU A 122 9.50 -7.80 12.27
C LEU A 122 10.21 -7.26 11.02
N ARG A 123 9.71 -7.63 9.84
CA ARG A 123 10.22 -7.13 8.55
C ARG A 123 9.96 -5.63 8.39
N LEU A 124 8.78 -5.16 8.79
CA LEU A 124 8.48 -3.72 8.78
C LEU A 124 9.40 -2.92 9.72
N LYS A 125 9.69 -3.44 10.93
CA LYS A 125 10.69 -2.83 11.83
C LYS A 125 12.10 -2.86 11.24
N GLN A 126 12.46 -3.93 10.53
CA GLN A 126 13.73 -4.01 9.80
C GLN A 126 13.81 -2.93 8.72
N ALA A 127 12.78 -2.81 7.88
CA ALA A 127 12.72 -1.80 6.83
C ALA A 127 12.89 -0.38 7.39
N VAL A 128 12.20 -0.07 8.50
CA VAL A 128 12.37 1.24 9.17
C VAL A 128 13.82 1.48 9.60
N ARG A 129 14.50 0.48 10.17
CA ARG A 129 15.93 0.64 10.58
C ARG A 129 16.86 0.84 9.38
N GLN A 130 16.57 0.16 8.27
CA GLN A 130 17.35 0.30 7.03
C GLN A 130 17.16 1.69 6.40
N ILE A 131 15.92 2.16 6.36
CA ILE A 131 15.58 3.52 5.91
C ILE A 131 16.25 4.58 6.82
N ASP A 132 16.23 4.41 8.14
CA ASP A 132 16.83 5.34 9.09
C ASP A 132 18.33 5.54 8.81
N ARG A 133 19.07 4.46 8.50
CA ARG A 133 20.49 4.55 8.11
C ARG A 133 20.66 5.44 6.88
N VAL A 134 19.91 5.19 5.82
CA VAL A 134 20.01 5.97 4.57
C VAL A 134 19.65 7.44 4.78
N LEU A 135 18.64 7.73 5.61
CA LEU A 135 18.26 9.11 5.89
C LEU A 135 19.28 9.87 6.75
N ARG A 136 20.08 9.16 7.60
CA ARG A 136 21.14 9.74 8.45
C ARG A 136 22.48 9.89 7.74
N ASP A 137 22.89 8.90 6.92
CA ASP A 137 24.25 8.84 6.32
C ASP A 137 24.56 9.98 5.33
N ASN A 138 23.59 10.82 5.02
CA ASN A 138 23.72 11.99 4.15
C ASN A 138 23.59 13.32 4.94
N ARG A 139 24.08 13.36 6.18
CA ARG A 139 24.23 14.61 6.94
C ARG A 139 25.52 15.35 6.59
#